data_0bd521c2ed55dc7dadc61356e66d7456
#
_entry.id   0bd521c2ed55dc7dadc61356e66d7456
#
_cell.length_a   1.000
_cell.length_b   1.000
_cell.length_c   1.000
_cell.angle_alpha   90.00
_cell.angle_beta   90.00
_cell.angle_gamma   90.00
#
_symmetry.space_group_name_H-M   'P 1'
#
loop_
_entity.id
_entity.type
_entity.pdbx_description
1 polymer ?
#
loop_
_entity_poly.entity_id
_entity_poly.type
_entity_poly.pdbx_seq_one_letter_code
_entity_poly.pdbx_strand_id
1 'polypeptide(L)'
;MLNIIIIPDNLYKKLSTTTEDEGFLVGSGIMSSSGKTWIIADISKTGNGAIGKWCVSGDTDPDYPISMVLTESRDIQDIQVTEPANNSSVMRIVIEQDQYRERLKVPGFKGINDFSALIIGVGSVGSRIAVDLARAGIGKLILIDPDIVEEKNLCRCEYFADQIGMNKVHALPDTIHRINPAVEVEGISWNILNTTPKMMESLI
;
A
#
# COMPACT_ATOMS: atom_id res chain seq x y z
N MET A 1 -11.47 21.13 6.18
CA MET A 1 -10.27 20.28 6.07
C MET A 1 -10.42 19.48 4.77
N LEU A 2 -9.37 19.28 3.98
CA LEU A 2 -9.44 18.53 2.72
C LEU A 2 -9.04 17.08 2.99
N ASN A 3 -9.88 16.14 2.60
CA ASN A 3 -9.53 14.72 2.55
C ASN A 3 -9.12 14.35 1.12
N ILE A 4 -7.96 13.72 0.99
CA ILE A 4 -7.45 13.23 -0.29
C ILE A 4 -7.47 11.70 -0.24
N ILE A 5 -8.09 11.06 -1.22
CA ILE A 5 -8.11 9.62 -1.36
C ILE A 5 -7.31 9.24 -2.61
N ILE A 6 -6.24 8.51 -2.39
CA ILE A 6 -5.36 8.01 -3.46
C ILE A 6 -5.73 6.56 -3.77
N ILE A 7 -6.07 6.30 -5.02
CA ILE A 7 -6.45 4.99 -5.53
C ILE A 7 -5.48 4.62 -6.66
N PRO A 8 -4.63 3.61 -6.49
CA PRO A 8 -3.79 3.12 -7.57
C PRO A 8 -4.60 2.52 -8.71
N ASP A 9 -4.12 2.66 -9.94
CA ASP A 9 -4.80 2.13 -11.15
C ASP A 9 -4.98 0.60 -11.11
N ASN A 10 -3.99 -0.12 -10.58
CA ASN A 10 -4.10 -1.57 -10.39
C ASN A 10 -5.24 -1.95 -9.43
N LEU A 11 -5.46 -1.17 -8.39
CA LEU A 11 -6.58 -1.37 -7.47
C LEU A 11 -7.91 -1.05 -8.16
N TYR A 12 -7.98 0.02 -8.93
CA TYR A 12 -9.16 0.35 -9.73
C TYR A 12 -9.53 -0.80 -10.68
N LYS A 13 -8.53 -1.34 -11.40
CA LYS A 13 -8.71 -2.53 -12.26
C LYS A 13 -9.16 -3.76 -11.46
N LYS A 14 -8.62 -3.97 -10.27
CA LYS A 14 -9.00 -5.08 -9.39
C LYS A 14 -10.46 -4.96 -8.93
N LEU A 15 -10.91 -3.76 -8.55
CA LEU A 15 -12.31 -3.48 -8.21
C LEU A 15 -13.24 -3.68 -9.41
N SER A 16 -12.84 -3.25 -10.61
CA SER A 16 -13.65 -3.40 -11.82
C SER A 16 -13.79 -4.85 -12.32
N THR A 17 -12.92 -5.74 -11.88
CA THR A 17 -12.91 -7.17 -12.28
C THR A 17 -13.34 -8.13 -11.18
N THR A 18 -13.54 -7.65 -9.95
CA THR A 18 -13.98 -8.51 -8.83
C THR A 18 -15.39 -9.04 -9.04
N THR A 19 -15.63 -10.26 -8.60
CA THR A 19 -16.96 -10.89 -8.59
C THR A 19 -17.69 -10.70 -7.27
N GLU A 20 -17.02 -10.16 -6.25
CA GLU A 20 -17.60 -9.89 -4.94
C GLU A 20 -18.43 -8.60 -4.99
N ASP A 21 -19.46 -8.53 -4.17
CA ASP A 21 -20.34 -7.36 -4.06
C ASP A 21 -20.00 -6.43 -2.91
N GLU A 22 -19.13 -6.88 -2.01
CA GLU A 22 -18.59 -6.07 -0.91
C GLU A 22 -17.21 -6.57 -0.47
N GLY A 23 -16.49 -5.74 0.28
CA GLY A 23 -15.21 -6.09 0.86
C GLY A 23 -14.59 -4.92 1.62
N PHE A 24 -13.34 -5.10 2.03
CA PHE A 24 -12.63 -4.13 2.84
C PHE A 24 -11.53 -3.44 2.03
N LEU A 25 -11.31 -2.16 2.33
CA LEU A 25 -10.21 -1.36 1.80
C LEU A 25 -9.04 -1.43 2.80
N VAL A 26 -7.88 -1.83 2.33
CA VAL A 26 -6.66 -1.90 3.13
C VAL A 26 -5.71 -0.80 2.69
N GLY A 27 -5.07 -0.13 3.65
CA GLY A 27 -4.17 0.98 3.35
C GLY A 27 -3.77 1.76 4.58
N SER A 28 -3.43 3.03 4.39
CA SER A 28 -2.99 3.93 5.47
C SER A 28 -3.57 5.33 5.35
N GLY A 29 -3.67 6.02 6.50
CA GLY A 29 -4.09 7.41 6.58
C GLY A 29 -2.96 8.29 7.14
N ILE A 30 -2.66 9.39 6.47
CA ILE A 30 -1.59 10.32 6.84
C ILE A 30 -2.20 11.67 7.17
N MET A 31 -1.97 12.16 8.38
CA MET A 31 -2.40 13.50 8.80
C MET A 31 -1.39 14.56 8.34
N SER A 32 -1.92 15.68 7.86
CA SER A 32 -1.17 16.89 7.55
C SER A 32 -1.88 18.13 8.13
N SER A 33 -1.23 19.28 8.09
CA SER A 33 -1.84 20.54 8.52
C SER A 33 -3.05 20.96 7.67
N SER A 34 -3.15 20.48 6.43
CA SER A 34 -4.24 20.79 5.49
C SER A 34 -5.40 19.78 5.51
N GLY A 35 -5.16 18.57 6.06
CA GLY A 35 -6.17 17.51 6.07
C GLY A 35 -5.57 16.13 6.21
N LYS A 36 -6.35 15.11 5.88
CA LYS A 36 -5.93 13.72 5.92
C LYS A 36 -5.85 13.14 4.50
N THR A 37 -4.74 12.47 4.20
CA THR A 37 -4.56 11.73 2.95
C THR A 37 -4.69 10.25 3.25
N TRP A 38 -5.61 9.59 2.55
CA TRP A 38 -5.81 8.16 2.61
C TRP A 38 -5.20 7.51 1.37
N ILE A 39 -4.38 6.50 1.56
CA ILE A 39 -3.80 5.70 0.48
C ILE A 39 -4.41 4.31 0.57
N ILE A 40 -5.20 3.93 -0.43
CA ILE A 40 -5.78 2.60 -0.50
C ILE A 40 -4.79 1.72 -1.26
N ALA A 41 -4.20 0.76 -0.58
CA ALA A 41 -3.17 -0.11 -1.15
C ALA A 41 -3.77 -1.38 -1.78
N ASP A 42 -4.81 -1.96 -1.16
CA ASP A 42 -5.43 -3.20 -1.63
C ASP A 42 -6.88 -3.34 -1.16
N ILE A 43 -7.56 -4.40 -1.65
CA ILE A 43 -8.86 -4.87 -1.17
C ILE A 43 -8.70 -6.25 -0.52
N SER A 44 -9.49 -6.51 0.53
CA SER A 44 -9.47 -7.77 1.27
C SER A 44 -10.87 -8.29 1.50
N LYS A 45 -11.00 -9.60 1.68
CA LYS A 45 -12.23 -10.25 2.14
C LYS A 45 -12.36 -10.24 3.68
N THR A 46 -11.27 -9.95 4.38
CA THR A 46 -11.23 -9.91 5.85
C THR A 46 -10.97 -8.47 6.32
N GLY A 47 -11.60 -8.09 7.44
CA GLY A 47 -11.50 -6.74 8.00
C GLY A 47 -10.20 -6.45 8.76
N ASN A 48 -9.23 -7.35 8.78
CA ASN A 48 -7.97 -7.13 9.50
C ASN A 48 -7.16 -5.99 8.87
N GLY A 49 -6.91 -4.93 9.64
CA GLY A 49 -6.20 -3.74 9.16
C GLY A 49 -6.96 -2.90 8.15
N ALA A 50 -8.29 -3.07 8.07
CA ALA A 50 -9.12 -2.30 7.15
C ALA A 50 -9.19 -0.83 7.57
N ILE A 51 -8.99 0.06 6.59
CA ILE A 51 -9.23 1.50 6.72
C ILE A 51 -10.59 1.92 6.13
N GLY A 52 -11.29 1.00 5.49
CA GLY A 52 -12.58 1.28 4.88
C GLY A 52 -13.29 0.03 4.42
N LYS A 53 -14.51 0.24 3.91
CA LYS A 53 -15.36 -0.78 3.30
C LYS A 53 -15.81 -0.32 1.92
N TRP A 54 -16.00 -1.26 1.01
CA TRP A 54 -16.61 -1.00 -0.29
C TRP A 54 -17.77 -1.96 -0.54
N CYS A 55 -18.78 -1.50 -1.28
CA CYS A 55 -19.92 -2.31 -1.70
C CYS A 55 -20.40 -1.90 -3.09
N VAL A 56 -21.17 -2.80 -3.73
CA VAL A 56 -21.85 -2.53 -5.01
C VAL A 56 -23.29 -2.19 -4.76
N SER A 57 -23.74 -1.06 -5.30
CA SER A 57 -25.15 -0.62 -5.25
C SER A 57 -25.76 -0.59 -3.82
N GLY A 58 -24.95 -0.36 -2.80
CA GLY A 58 -25.33 -0.30 -1.39
C GLY A 58 -25.21 1.08 -0.78
N ASP A 59 -25.43 1.14 0.52
CA ASP A 59 -25.22 2.34 1.32
C ASP A 59 -23.80 2.38 1.91
N THR A 60 -23.33 3.58 2.23
CA THR A 60 -22.06 3.78 2.91
C THR A 60 -22.09 3.23 4.33
N ASP A 61 -20.98 2.65 4.77
CA ASP A 61 -20.84 2.08 6.11
C ASP A 61 -20.19 3.09 7.06
N PRO A 62 -20.92 3.65 8.05
CA PRO A 62 -20.40 4.66 8.94
C PRO A 62 -19.38 4.14 9.96
N ASP A 63 -19.27 2.83 10.13
CA ASP A 63 -18.34 2.21 11.08
C ASP A 63 -16.88 2.24 10.61
N TYR A 64 -16.67 2.59 9.32
CA TYR A 64 -15.34 2.69 8.75
C TYR A 64 -14.96 4.13 8.37
N PRO A 65 -13.67 4.52 8.53
CA PRO A 65 -13.18 5.84 8.14
C PRO A 65 -13.43 6.19 6.67
N ILE A 66 -13.41 5.18 5.79
CA ILE A 66 -13.70 5.33 4.36
C ILE A 66 -14.81 4.36 3.98
N SER A 67 -15.78 4.86 3.26
CA SER A 67 -16.82 4.04 2.64
C SER A 67 -16.89 4.33 1.15
N MET A 68 -16.80 3.30 0.32
CA MET A 68 -16.78 3.40 -1.14
C MET A 68 -17.96 2.63 -1.73
N VAL A 69 -18.73 3.29 -2.59
CA VAL A 69 -19.85 2.67 -3.29
C VAL A 69 -19.51 2.56 -4.78
N LEU A 70 -19.66 1.35 -5.32
CA LEU A 70 -19.49 1.08 -6.74
C LEU A 70 -20.87 0.94 -7.41
N THR A 71 -20.92 1.28 -8.70
CA THR A 71 -22.06 0.94 -9.57
C THR A 71 -22.08 -0.56 -9.88
N GLU A 72 -23.18 -1.05 -10.49
CA GLU A 72 -23.24 -2.42 -11.02
C GLU A 72 -22.15 -2.69 -12.09
N SER A 73 -21.73 -1.66 -12.82
CA SER A 73 -20.59 -1.73 -13.76
C SER A 73 -19.22 -1.65 -13.09
N ARG A 74 -19.17 -1.65 -11.75
CA ARG A 74 -17.95 -1.56 -10.93
C ARG A 74 -17.18 -0.24 -11.03
N ASP A 75 -17.82 0.82 -11.51
CA ASP A 75 -17.26 2.16 -11.44
C ASP A 75 -17.48 2.75 -10.05
N ILE A 76 -16.54 3.58 -9.58
CA ILE A 76 -16.69 4.25 -8.29
C ILE A 76 -17.76 5.33 -8.41
N GLN A 77 -18.90 5.09 -7.76
CA GLN A 77 -20.04 6.00 -7.73
C GLN A 77 -19.85 7.09 -6.68
N ASP A 78 -19.52 6.71 -5.45
CA ASP A 78 -19.35 7.62 -4.31
C ASP A 78 -18.23 7.15 -3.38
N ILE A 79 -17.57 8.10 -2.72
CA ILE A 79 -16.61 7.83 -1.65
C ILE A 79 -16.88 8.83 -0.52
N GLN A 80 -17.16 8.32 0.66
CA GLN A 80 -17.34 9.11 1.86
C GLN A 80 -16.21 8.86 2.86
N VAL A 81 -15.83 9.92 3.57
CA VAL A 81 -14.87 9.88 4.67
C VAL A 81 -15.57 10.36 5.92
N THR A 82 -15.66 9.48 6.91
CA THR A 82 -16.35 9.75 8.18
C THR A 82 -15.46 10.44 9.21
N GLU A 83 -14.13 10.36 9.07
CA GLU A 83 -13.16 10.98 9.96
C GLU A 83 -12.12 11.84 9.20
N PRO A 84 -11.86 13.08 9.64
CA PRO A 84 -12.55 13.83 10.71
C PRO A 84 -13.91 14.35 10.26
N ALA A 85 -14.90 14.21 11.13
CA ALA A 85 -16.29 14.61 10.90
C ALA A 85 -16.40 16.09 10.54
N ASN A 86 -17.37 16.40 9.67
CA ASN A 86 -17.92 17.69 9.28
C ASN A 86 -17.28 18.41 8.08
N ASN A 87 -18.07 18.49 7.01
CA ASN A 87 -17.89 19.37 5.82
C ASN A 87 -16.51 19.31 5.14
N SER A 88 -15.86 18.18 5.15
CA SER A 88 -14.59 18.00 4.48
C SER A 88 -14.84 17.70 3.00
N SER A 89 -14.23 18.50 2.14
CA SER A 89 -14.19 18.18 0.71
C SER A 89 -13.34 16.91 0.51
N VAL A 90 -13.84 15.99 -0.30
CA VAL A 90 -13.10 14.78 -0.68
C VAL A 90 -12.56 14.98 -2.09
N MET A 91 -11.25 14.77 -2.26
CA MET A 91 -10.58 14.75 -3.54
C MET A 91 -10.08 13.34 -3.83
N ARG A 92 -10.55 12.74 -4.91
CA ARG A 92 -10.06 11.45 -5.40
C ARG A 92 -8.92 11.67 -6.39
N ILE A 93 -7.80 10.96 -6.18
CA ILE A 93 -6.67 10.93 -7.10
C ILE A 93 -6.44 9.47 -7.50
N VAL A 94 -6.54 9.18 -8.79
CA VAL A 94 -6.15 7.89 -9.37
C VAL A 94 -4.72 8.03 -9.86
N ILE A 95 -3.82 7.18 -9.35
CA ILE A 95 -2.43 7.14 -9.79
C ILE A 95 -2.30 6.13 -10.91
N GLU A 96 -2.13 6.62 -12.13
CA GLU A 96 -1.84 5.79 -13.30
C GLU A 96 -0.35 5.40 -13.31
N GLN A 97 -0.07 4.10 -13.33
CA GLN A 97 1.29 3.58 -13.32
C GLN A 97 2.13 4.07 -14.50
N ASP A 98 1.50 4.25 -15.67
CA ASP A 98 2.21 4.76 -16.85
C ASP A 98 2.68 6.21 -16.67
N GLN A 99 1.91 7.05 -16.01
CA GLN A 99 2.31 8.42 -15.68
C GLN A 99 3.38 8.43 -14.58
N TYR A 100 3.26 7.58 -13.56
CA TYR A 100 4.25 7.45 -12.51
C TYR A 100 5.65 7.16 -13.08
N ARG A 101 5.71 6.30 -14.11
CA ARG A 101 6.96 5.85 -14.73
C ARG A 101 7.37 6.63 -15.98
N GLU A 102 6.69 7.73 -16.31
CA GLU A 102 6.91 8.47 -17.57
C GLU A 102 8.39 8.84 -17.78
N ARG A 103 9.08 9.26 -16.72
CA ARG A 103 10.50 9.64 -16.77
C ARG A 103 11.48 8.44 -16.74
N LEU A 104 10.97 7.24 -16.46
CA LEU A 104 11.77 6.01 -16.41
C LEU A 104 11.64 5.19 -17.70
N LYS A 105 10.84 5.66 -18.67
CA LYS A 105 10.66 4.97 -19.96
C LYS A 105 11.94 5.03 -20.77
N VAL A 106 12.54 3.86 -21.00
CA VAL A 106 13.67 3.66 -21.91
C VAL A 106 13.16 2.92 -23.13
N PRO A 107 13.42 3.40 -24.37
CA PRO A 107 13.00 2.70 -25.57
C PRO A 107 13.47 1.24 -25.59
N GLY A 108 12.51 0.32 -25.80
CA GLY A 108 12.78 -1.12 -25.78
C GLY A 108 12.79 -1.79 -24.41
N PHE A 109 12.66 -1.04 -23.32
CA PHE A 109 12.55 -1.59 -21.96
C PHE A 109 11.10 -1.52 -21.48
N LYS A 110 10.53 -2.67 -21.15
CA LYS A 110 9.12 -2.77 -20.70
C LYS A 110 8.89 -2.27 -19.26
N GLY A 111 9.95 -1.87 -18.56
CA GLY A 111 9.89 -1.49 -17.14
C GLY A 111 10.08 -2.69 -16.21
N ILE A 112 10.11 -2.42 -14.90
CA ILE A 112 10.34 -3.43 -13.86
C ILE A 112 9.07 -3.84 -13.11
N ASN A 113 7.90 -3.39 -13.57
CA ASN A 113 6.61 -3.67 -12.94
C ASN A 113 6.18 -5.14 -13.01
N ASP A 114 6.72 -5.90 -13.96
CA ASP A 114 6.45 -7.34 -14.09
C ASP A 114 7.42 -8.19 -13.26
N PHE A 115 8.36 -7.54 -12.57
CA PHE A 115 9.35 -8.22 -11.73
C PHE A 115 8.96 -8.18 -10.26
N SER A 116 9.40 -9.22 -9.56
CA SER A 116 9.37 -9.31 -8.10
C SER A 116 10.80 -9.30 -7.56
N ALA A 117 11.02 -8.71 -6.39
CA ALA A 117 12.29 -8.78 -5.68
C ALA A 117 12.09 -9.30 -4.26
N LEU A 118 12.93 -10.25 -3.87
CA LEU A 118 13.07 -10.74 -2.51
C LEU A 118 14.23 -9.99 -1.84
N ILE A 119 13.93 -9.30 -0.73
CA ILE A 119 14.94 -8.58 0.07
C ILE A 119 15.05 -9.22 1.44
N ILE A 120 16.22 -9.80 1.70
CA ILE A 120 16.55 -10.43 2.98
C ILE A 120 17.33 -9.44 3.82
N GLY A 121 16.76 -9.01 4.93
CA GLY A 121 17.27 -7.96 5.78
C GLY A 121 16.87 -6.56 5.29
N VAL A 122 15.93 -5.91 5.98
CA VAL A 122 15.46 -4.55 5.67
C VAL A 122 16.04 -3.51 6.65
N GLY A 123 17.32 -3.69 7.00
CA GLY A 123 18.11 -2.69 7.74
C GLY A 123 18.54 -1.52 6.86
N SER A 124 19.75 -0.98 7.10
CA SER A 124 20.27 0.22 6.43
C SER A 124 20.32 0.13 4.91
N VAL A 125 20.76 -1.01 4.37
CA VAL A 125 20.90 -1.24 2.93
C VAL A 125 19.58 -1.72 2.34
N GLY A 126 18.97 -2.77 2.94
CA GLY A 126 17.77 -3.37 2.38
C GLY A 126 16.56 -2.45 2.37
N SER A 127 16.35 -1.63 3.42
CA SER A 127 15.26 -0.65 3.42
C SER A 127 15.41 0.39 2.31
N ARG A 128 16.63 0.86 2.06
CA ARG A 128 16.94 1.80 0.96
C ARG A 128 16.73 1.16 -0.41
N ILE A 129 17.22 -0.06 -0.61
CA ILE A 129 16.99 -0.80 -1.87
C ILE A 129 15.49 -0.99 -2.12
N ALA A 130 14.70 -1.36 -1.08
CA ALA A 130 13.26 -1.52 -1.21
C ALA A 130 12.58 -0.21 -1.66
N VAL A 131 12.95 0.92 -1.05
CA VAL A 131 12.44 2.24 -1.40
C VAL A 131 12.84 2.64 -2.83
N ASP A 132 14.09 2.40 -3.24
CA ASP A 132 14.55 2.74 -4.58
C ASP A 132 13.89 1.86 -5.66
N LEU A 133 13.67 0.57 -5.39
CA LEU A 133 12.92 -0.31 -6.27
C LEU A 133 11.45 0.13 -6.39
N ALA A 134 10.83 0.57 -5.28
CA ALA A 134 9.48 1.12 -5.30
C ALA A 134 9.39 2.38 -6.17
N ARG A 135 10.38 3.30 -6.06
CA ARG A 135 10.51 4.48 -6.94
C ARG A 135 10.71 4.11 -8.39
N ALA A 136 11.46 3.05 -8.65
CA ALA A 136 11.66 2.53 -10.01
C ALA A 136 10.42 1.83 -10.59
N GLY A 137 9.39 1.58 -9.77
CA GLY A 137 8.12 1.02 -10.22
C GLY A 137 8.11 -0.51 -10.29
N ILE A 138 8.83 -1.19 -9.39
CA ILE A 138 8.76 -2.66 -9.29
C ILE A 138 7.32 -3.11 -8.97
N GLY A 139 6.92 -4.28 -9.48
CA GLY A 139 5.58 -4.81 -9.25
C GLY A 139 5.38 -5.39 -7.86
N LYS A 140 6.35 -6.18 -7.37
CA LYS A 140 6.24 -6.84 -6.06
C LYS A 140 7.55 -6.81 -5.29
N LEU A 141 7.45 -6.61 -3.97
CA LEU A 141 8.54 -6.76 -3.00
C LEU A 141 8.16 -7.79 -1.95
N ILE A 142 9.05 -8.74 -1.70
CA ILE A 142 8.98 -9.69 -0.59
C ILE A 142 10.09 -9.32 0.39
N LEU A 143 9.72 -8.95 1.61
CA LEU A 143 10.63 -8.44 2.64
C LEU A 143 10.77 -9.46 3.77
N ILE A 144 11.99 -9.86 4.10
CA ILE A 144 12.26 -10.78 5.21
C ILE A 144 13.20 -10.10 6.21
N ASP A 145 12.75 -9.93 7.45
CA ASP A 145 13.57 -9.42 8.56
C ASP A 145 12.88 -9.78 9.89
N PRO A 146 13.57 -10.35 10.89
CA PRO A 146 12.99 -10.70 12.18
C PRO A 146 12.86 -9.52 13.15
N ASP A 147 13.56 -8.41 12.87
CA ASP A 147 13.76 -7.34 13.84
C ASP A 147 12.59 -6.36 13.90
N ILE A 148 12.57 -5.61 14.99
CA ILE A 148 11.74 -4.40 15.16
C ILE A 148 12.53 -3.14 14.78
N VAL A 149 11.82 -2.05 14.53
CA VAL A 149 12.37 -0.72 14.36
C VAL A 149 12.82 -0.18 15.71
N GLU A 150 14.08 0.23 15.80
CA GLU A 150 14.68 0.84 17.00
C GLU A 150 15.14 2.27 16.69
N GLU A 151 15.27 3.12 17.72
CA GLU A 151 15.73 4.52 17.56
C GLU A 151 17.03 4.62 16.75
N LYS A 152 18.00 3.72 17.00
CA LYS A 152 19.29 3.67 16.26
C LYS A 152 19.14 3.36 14.77
N ASN A 153 17.97 2.91 14.32
CA ASN A 153 17.70 2.68 12.90
C ASN A 153 17.38 3.98 12.17
N LEU A 154 16.78 4.97 12.85
CA LEU A 154 16.28 6.20 12.22
C LEU A 154 17.36 7.01 11.49
N CYS A 155 18.62 6.95 11.97
CA CYS A 155 19.72 7.69 11.35
C CYS A 155 20.23 7.09 10.02
N ARG A 156 19.80 5.88 9.65
CA ARG A 156 20.39 5.14 8.51
C ARG A 156 19.43 4.24 7.73
N CYS A 157 18.21 4.04 8.20
CA CYS A 157 17.20 3.20 7.56
C CYS A 157 16.01 4.06 7.12
N GLU A 158 15.18 3.54 6.24
CA GLU A 158 14.00 4.22 5.70
C GLU A 158 12.76 4.07 6.61
N TYR A 159 12.96 4.29 7.91
CA TYR A 159 11.91 4.26 8.94
C TYR A 159 11.72 5.63 9.57
N PHE A 160 10.54 5.83 10.18
CA PHE A 160 10.16 7.06 10.86
C PHE A 160 9.96 6.83 12.37
N ALA A 161 9.98 7.91 13.15
CA ALA A 161 9.93 7.86 14.62
C ALA A 161 8.63 7.21 15.15
N ASP A 162 7.52 7.38 14.45
CA ASP A 162 6.23 6.79 14.78
C ASP A 162 6.15 5.28 14.52
N GLN A 163 7.16 4.71 13.86
CA GLN A 163 7.28 3.28 13.57
C GLN A 163 8.15 2.53 14.60
N ILE A 164 8.74 3.22 15.58
CA ILE A 164 9.56 2.57 16.61
C ILE A 164 8.73 1.52 17.35
N GLY A 165 9.28 0.30 17.49
CA GLY A 165 8.63 -0.85 18.11
C GLY A 165 7.83 -1.73 17.15
N MET A 166 7.55 -1.28 15.93
CA MET A 166 6.91 -2.11 14.90
C MET A 166 7.92 -3.10 14.29
N ASN A 167 7.45 -4.26 13.84
CA ASN A 167 8.29 -5.13 13.01
C ASN A 167 8.72 -4.40 11.74
N LYS A 168 10.01 -4.48 11.38
CA LYS A 168 10.56 -3.79 10.21
C LYS A 168 9.82 -4.11 8.91
N VAL A 169 9.47 -5.38 8.71
CA VAL A 169 8.75 -5.83 7.51
C VAL A 169 7.29 -5.38 7.47
N HIS A 170 6.72 -4.95 8.58
CA HIS A 170 5.38 -4.37 8.65
C HIS A 170 5.40 -2.84 8.63
N ALA A 171 6.50 -2.22 9.05
CA ALA A 171 6.68 -0.77 9.03
C ALA A 171 7.07 -0.24 7.64
N LEU A 172 7.95 -0.95 6.92
CA LEU A 172 8.45 -0.50 5.62
C LEU A 172 7.39 -0.41 4.51
N PRO A 173 6.37 -1.29 4.44
CA PRO A 173 5.26 -1.16 3.49
C PRO A 173 4.56 0.19 3.54
N ASP A 174 4.37 0.79 4.71
CA ASP A 174 3.77 2.12 4.81
C ASP A 174 4.61 3.19 4.09
N THR A 175 5.95 3.13 4.26
CA THR A 175 6.87 4.02 3.56
C THR A 175 6.83 3.78 2.05
N ILE A 176 6.82 2.52 1.62
CA ILE A 176 6.76 2.14 0.21
C ILE A 176 5.46 2.63 -0.44
N HIS A 177 4.31 2.40 0.18
CA HIS A 177 3.02 2.80 -0.38
C HIS A 177 2.82 4.32 -0.41
N ARG A 178 3.48 5.06 0.47
CA ARG A 178 3.52 6.54 0.39
C ARG A 178 4.30 7.06 -0.82
N ILE A 179 5.20 6.26 -1.37
CA ILE A 179 6.01 6.56 -2.56
C ILE A 179 5.32 6.04 -3.81
N ASN A 180 4.98 4.75 -3.82
CA ASN A 180 4.32 4.09 -4.93
C ASN A 180 3.26 3.11 -4.38
N PRO A 181 1.99 3.53 -4.33
CA PRO A 181 0.92 2.72 -3.75
C PRO A 181 0.55 1.48 -4.57
N ALA A 182 1.07 1.35 -5.79
CA ALA A 182 0.78 0.20 -6.65
C ALA A 182 1.75 -0.97 -6.49
N VAL A 183 2.80 -0.81 -5.68
CA VAL A 183 3.73 -1.92 -5.38
C VAL A 183 3.05 -2.89 -4.44
N GLU A 184 3.00 -4.16 -4.83
CA GLU A 184 2.61 -5.23 -3.91
C GLU A 184 3.75 -5.49 -2.92
N VAL A 185 3.47 -5.45 -1.62
CA VAL A 185 4.48 -5.68 -0.59
C VAL A 185 4.04 -6.77 0.35
N GLU A 186 4.85 -7.82 0.46
CA GLU A 186 4.67 -8.93 1.39
C GLU A 186 5.77 -8.91 2.45
N GLY A 187 5.40 -8.79 3.73
CA GLY A 187 6.33 -8.75 4.87
C GLY A 187 6.33 -10.05 5.64
N ILE A 188 7.48 -10.68 5.79
CA ILE A 188 7.68 -11.94 6.51
C ILE A 188 8.64 -11.69 7.67
N SER A 189 8.09 -11.64 8.91
CA SER A 189 8.90 -11.48 10.13
C SER A 189 9.57 -12.80 10.49
N TRP A 190 10.71 -13.06 9.87
CA TRP A 190 11.41 -14.33 10.01
C TRP A 190 12.93 -14.19 9.99
N ASN A 191 13.60 -15.00 10.82
CA ASN A 191 15.05 -15.12 10.78
C ASN A 191 15.46 -16.14 9.71
N ILE A 192 16.05 -15.63 8.62
CA ILE A 192 16.48 -16.44 7.47
C ILE A 192 17.46 -17.54 7.84
N LEU A 193 18.24 -17.39 8.92
CA LEU A 193 19.17 -18.41 9.39
C LEU A 193 18.47 -19.68 9.91
N ASN A 194 17.20 -19.58 10.21
CA ASN A 194 16.37 -20.74 10.65
C ASN A 194 15.62 -21.39 9.46
N THR A 195 15.96 -21.03 8.23
CA THR A 195 15.27 -21.47 7.02
C THR A 195 15.94 -22.67 6.40
N THR A 196 15.14 -23.64 5.99
CA THR A 196 15.63 -24.78 5.20
C THR A 196 15.61 -24.42 3.70
N PRO A 197 16.46 -25.05 2.85
CA PRO A 197 16.45 -24.82 1.40
C PRO A 197 15.06 -24.98 0.78
N LYS A 198 14.29 -25.97 1.24
CA LYS A 198 12.90 -26.21 0.74
C LYS A 198 11.93 -25.06 1.05
N MET A 199 12.12 -24.39 2.18
CA MET A 199 11.31 -23.21 2.53
C MET A 199 11.69 -22.01 1.69
N MET A 200 12.96 -21.86 1.32
CA MET A 200 13.41 -20.80 0.41
C MET A 200 12.81 -20.95 -0.98
N GLU A 201 12.72 -22.17 -1.51
CA GLU A 201 12.12 -22.44 -2.82
C GLU A 201 10.63 -22.05 -2.87
N SER A 202 9.92 -22.06 -1.74
CA SER A 202 8.51 -21.67 -1.68
C SER A 202 8.27 -20.15 -1.60
N LEU A 203 9.34 -19.35 -1.44
CA LEU A 203 9.28 -17.88 -1.36
C LEU A 203 9.58 -17.20 -2.72
N ILE A 204 10.05 -17.94 -3.68
CA ILE A 204 10.40 -17.50 -5.03
C ILE A 204 9.38 -18.02 -6.04
#